data_2f22e365fd8feedc30d5fa272034a846
#
_entry.id   2f22e365fd8feedc30d5fa272034a846
#
_cell.length_a   1.000
_cell.length_b   1.000
_cell.length_c   1.000
_cell.angle_alpha   90.00
_cell.angle_beta   90.00
_cell.angle_gamma   90.00
#
_symmetry.space_group_name_H-M   'P 1'
#
loop_
_entity.id
_entity.type
_entity.pdbx_description
1 polymer ?
#
loop_
_entity_poly.entity_id
_entity_poly.type
_entity_poly.pdbx_seq_one_letter_code
_entity_poly.pdbx_strand_id
1 'polypeptide(L)'
;MMNIKHLYLLFMMAFAAVNVHAQELIKNGDFELNPRVERGTNATTGWDSRKPVVVTHVDPICADNPHYAVICCDTLYNEGADGAIDVADGTKYDLSIALRNIPAIKAENRTEGNKLLIIQLIDEQCKPIAETTIRIKGQGWQLFDRQFTASATCSKARLAIVGIGCAKVAIDKVSIKKH
;
A
#
# COMPACT_ATOMS: atom_id res chain seq x y z
N MET A 1 55.42 -10.79 1.03
CA MET A 1 54.60 -11.95 1.45
C MET A 1 53.52 -11.44 2.39
N MET A 2 52.30 -11.37 1.94
CA MET A 2 51.17 -10.91 2.72
C MET A 2 50.73 -12.02 3.70
N ASN A 3 50.64 -11.69 4.98
CA ASN A 3 50.45 -12.66 6.05
C ASN A 3 49.02 -13.24 5.97
N ILE A 4 48.89 -14.56 5.90
CA ILE A 4 47.61 -15.30 5.73
C ILE A 4 46.55 -14.84 6.76
N LYS A 5 46.94 -14.40 7.95
CA LYS A 5 46.03 -13.86 8.95
C LYS A 5 45.35 -12.55 8.52
N HIS A 6 45.96 -11.72 7.70
CA HIS A 6 45.34 -10.49 7.17
C HIS A 6 44.37 -10.79 6.05
N LEU A 7 44.60 -11.86 5.29
CA LEU A 7 43.69 -12.31 4.23
C LEU A 7 42.38 -12.83 4.81
N TYR A 8 42.43 -13.57 5.94
CA TYR A 8 41.22 -14.04 6.65
C TYR A 8 40.42 -12.88 7.24
N LEU A 9 41.07 -11.85 7.77
CA LEU A 9 40.39 -10.68 8.33
C LEU A 9 39.68 -9.85 7.23
N LEU A 10 40.27 -9.71 6.05
CA LEU A 10 39.65 -9.05 4.89
C LEU A 10 38.46 -9.85 4.35
N PHE A 11 38.55 -11.19 4.38
CA PHE A 11 37.45 -12.05 3.91
C PHE A 11 36.27 -12.08 4.88
N MET A 12 36.51 -11.97 6.20
CA MET A 12 35.44 -11.86 7.20
C MET A 12 34.73 -10.51 7.18
N MET A 13 35.39 -9.42 6.78
CA MET A 13 34.74 -8.12 6.60
C MET A 13 33.91 -8.01 5.33
N ALA A 14 34.17 -8.84 4.31
CA ALA A 14 33.39 -8.86 3.08
C ALA A 14 32.05 -9.60 3.21
N PHE A 15 31.83 -10.36 4.29
CA PHE A 15 30.59 -11.12 4.55
C PHE A 15 29.66 -10.47 5.57
N ALA A 16 29.94 -9.26 6.04
CA ALA A 16 28.88 -8.41 6.57
C ALA A 16 28.04 -7.90 5.37
N ALA A 17 27.41 -8.84 4.64
CA ALA A 17 26.30 -8.52 3.79
C ALA A 17 25.26 -7.90 4.72
N VAL A 18 25.23 -6.58 4.72
CA VAL A 18 24.14 -5.83 5.33
C VAL A 18 22.88 -6.38 4.66
N ASN A 19 22.15 -7.24 5.34
CA ASN A 19 20.78 -7.52 4.97
C ASN A 19 20.03 -6.20 5.11
N VAL A 20 20.10 -5.37 4.08
CA VAL A 20 19.23 -4.23 3.92
C VAL A 20 17.85 -4.86 3.69
N HIS A 21 17.19 -5.22 4.77
CA HIS A 21 15.77 -5.51 4.72
C HIS A 21 15.13 -4.23 4.20
N ALA A 22 14.57 -4.30 3.00
CA ALA A 22 13.85 -3.17 2.45
C ALA A 22 12.79 -2.74 3.48
N GLN A 23 12.94 -1.52 4.00
CA GLN A 23 12.08 -0.98 5.05
C GLN A 23 10.65 -0.88 4.53
N GLU A 24 9.70 -1.41 5.31
CA GLU A 24 8.27 -1.21 5.06
C GLU A 24 7.92 0.25 5.31
N LEU A 25 7.33 0.91 4.31
CA LEU A 25 6.99 2.32 4.38
C LEU A 25 5.54 2.58 4.81
N ILE A 26 4.69 1.55 4.81
CA ILE A 26 3.26 1.66 5.11
C ILE A 26 2.98 1.20 6.53
N LYS A 27 2.20 2.00 7.27
CA LYS A 27 1.71 1.64 8.60
C LYS A 27 0.39 0.89 8.48
N ASN A 28 0.30 -0.27 9.16
CA ASN A 28 -0.95 -1.03 9.25
C ASN A 28 -1.54 -1.37 7.86
N GLY A 29 -0.69 -1.84 6.94
CA GLY A 29 -1.13 -2.18 5.59
C GLY A 29 -2.04 -3.40 5.51
N ASP A 30 -2.11 -4.18 6.59
CA ASP A 30 -2.97 -5.34 6.80
C ASP A 30 -4.26 -5.04 7.59
N PHE A 31 -4.46 -3.79 8.02
CA PHE A 31 -5.61 -3.31 8.79
C PHE A 31 -5.87 -4.01 10.13
N GLU A 32 -4.90 -4.77 10.65
CA GLU A 32 -5.04 -5.51 11.90
C GLU A 32 -4.70 -4.69 13.17
N LEU A 33 -4.06 -3.53 13.00
CA LEU A 33 -3.72 -2.68 14.12
C LEU A 33 -4.93 -1.85 14.59
N ASN A 34 -5.51 -2.21 15.74
CA ASN A 34 -6.71 -1.59 16.33
C ASN A 34 -7.89 -1.52 15.33
N PRO A 35 -8.36 -2.67 14.82
CA PRO A 35 -9.49 -2.71 13.91
C PRO A 35 -10.75 -2.28 14.68
N ARG A 36 -11.06 -0.98 14.68
CA ARG A 36 -12.33 -0.50 15.23
C ARG A 36 -13.41 -0.58 14.16
N VAL A 37 -14.23 -1.61 14.25
CA VAL A 37 -15.47 -1.76 13.47
C VAL A 37 -16.58 -0.88 14.10
N GLU A 38 -16.26 0.31 14.58
CA GLU A 38 -17.24 1.22 15.15
C GLU A 38 -17.85 2.09 14.06
N ARG A 39 -19.18 2.06 13.95
CA ARG A 39 -19.92 2.98 13.08
C ARG A 39 -19.59 4.42 13.47
N GLY A 40 -18.98 5.17 12.57
CA GLY A 40 -18.78 6.63 12.69
C GLY A 40 -17.36 7.10 13.00
N THR A 41 -16.36 6.23 13.07
CA THR A 41 -14.96 6.66 13.15
C THR A 41 -14.33 6.67 11.75
N ASN A 42 -13.82 7.83 11.31
CA ASN A 42 -13.23 8.01 9.98
C ASN A 42 -11.78 7.52 9.90
N ALA A 43 -11.20 7.04 10.99
CA ALA A 43 -9.79 6.72 11.05
C ALA A 43 -9.57 5.29 11.54
N THR A 44 -8.92 4.51 10.72
CA THR A 44 -8.22 3.28 11.10
C THR A 44 -6.76 3.64 11.31
N THR A 45 -6.09 3.08 12.33
CA THR A 45 -4.70 3.43 12.66
C THR A 45 -3.80 3.45 11.40
N GLY A 46 -3.21 4.59 11.11
CA GLY A 46 -2.35 4.82 9.95
C GLY A 46 -3.08 5.15 8.64
N TRP A 47 -4.41 5.09 8.63
CA TRP A 47 -5.21 5.35 7.43
C TRP A 47 -6.26 6.44 7.65
N ASP A 48 -6.44 7.29 6.65
CA ASP A 48 -7.42 8.37 6.61
C ASP A 48 -8.15 8.41 5.26
N SER A 49 -9.36 8.99 5.25
CA SER A 49 -10.13 9.24 4.03
C SER A 49 -11.16 10.34 4.26
N ARG A 50 -11.70 10.91 3.19
CA ARG A 50 -12.78 11.92 3.28
C ARG A 50 -14.10 11.34 3.76
N LYS A 51 -14.31 10.05 3.55
CA LYS A 51 -15.48 9.29 4.02
C LYS A 51 -15.04 8.25 5.03
N PRO A 52 -15.93 7.77 5.89
CA PRO A 52 -15.58 6.70 6.82
C PRO A 52 -14.98 5.50 6.09
N VAL A 53 -13.77 5.09 6.50
CA VAL A 53 -13.16 3.83 6.07
C VAL A 53 -13.93 2.72 6.77
N VAL A 54 -14.54 1.85 5.99
CA VAL A 54 -15.22 0.66 6.52
C VAL A 54 -14.18 -0.44 6.59
N VAL A 55 -13.79 -0.82 7.81
CA VAL A 55 -13.02 -2.05 8.04
C VAL A 55 -13.98 -3.18 8.33
N THR A 56 -13.80 -4.31 7.70
CA THR A 56 -14.69 -5.48 7.80
C THR A 56 -13.89 -6.77 7.81
N HIS A 57 -14.52 -7.85 8.27
CA HIS A 57 -13.96 -9.19 8.33
C HIS A 57 -14.79 -10.22 7.55
N VAL A 58 -15.70 -9.76 6.71
CA VAL A 58 -16.57 -10.64 5.90
C VAL A 58 -15.82 -11.11 4.66
N ASP A 59 -15.64 -12.41 4.50
CA ASP A 59 -14.84 -13.05 3.43
C ASP A 59 -13.42 -12.48 3.34
N PRO A 60 -12.59 -12.60 4.41
CA PRO A 60 -11.23 -12.11 4.42
C PRO A 60 -10.33 -12.86 3.41
N ILE A 61 -9.15 -12.31 3.14
CA ILE A 61 -8.15 -12.99 2.32
C ILE A 61 -7.58 -14.22 3.02
N CYS A 62 -7.47 -14.19 4.34
CA CYS A 62 -7.10 -15.34 5.17
C CYS A 62 -7.69 -15.19 6.60
N ALA A 63 -7.83 -16.33 7.30
CA ALA A 63 -8.42 -16.34 8.63
C ALA A 63 -7.56 -15.68 9.71
N ASP A 64 -6.23 -15.74 9.55
CA ASP A 64 -5.27 -15.20 10.52
C ASP A 64 -5.09 -13.68 10.38
N ASN A 65 -5.58 -13.10 9.29
CA ASN A 65 -5.59 -11.68 8.99
C ASN A 65 -6.96 -11.31 8.42
N PRO A 66 -7.99 -11.20 9.30
CA PRO A 66 -9.37 -11.13 8.83
C PRO A 66 -9.83 -9.74 8.42
N HIS A 67 -9.12 -8.67 8.81
CA HIS A 67 -9.59 -7.31 8.56
C HIS A 67 -9.07 -6.75 7.23
N TYR A 68 -9.89 -5.95 6.58
CA TYR A 68 -9.55 -5.25 5.35
C TYR A 68 -10.39 -3.98 5.22
N ALA A 69 -9.89 -2.99 4.48
CA ALA A 69 -10.63 -1.76 4.21
C ALA A 69 -11.53 -1.90 2.98
N VAL A 70 -12.64 -1.15 2.98
CA VAL A 70 -13.53 -1.01 1.83
C VAL A 70 -13.68 0.46 1.48
N ILE A 71 -13.34 0.82 0.26
CA ILE A 71 -13.57 2.17 -0.30
C ILE A 71 -14.63 2.14 -1.39
N CYS A 72 -15.34 3.28 -1.56
CA CYS A 72 -16.32 3.46 -2.62
C CYS A 72 -16.20 4.88 -3.20
N CYS A 73 -15.64 5.01 -4.40
CA CYS A 73 -15.41 6.30 -5.06
C CYS A 73 -14.73 7.31 -4.13
N ASP A 74 -13.69 6.89 -3.45
CA ASP A 74 -12.99 7.71 -2.46
C ASP A 74 -11.49 7.48 -2.55
N THR A 75 -10.73 8.28 -1.79
CA THR A 75 -9.28 8.14 -1.65
C THR A 75 -8.97 7.70 -0.23
N LEU A 76 -8.15 6.66 -0.12
CA LEU A 76 -7.59 6.19 1.13
C LEU A 76 -6.15 6.71 1.21
N TYR A 77 -5.80 7.36 2.33
CA TYR A 77 -4.47 7.92 2.56
C TYR A 77 -3.74 7.17 3.66
N ASN A 78 -2.42 7.05 3.52
CA ASN A 78 -1.53 6.54 4.57
C ASN A 78 -0.33 7.49 4.71
N GLU A 79 -0.04 7.91 5.93
CA GLU A 79 1.05 8.84 6.22
C GLU A 79 2.41 8.15 6.36
N GLY A 80 2.44 6.82 6.17
CA GLY A 80 3.66 6.03 6.32
C GLY A 80 3.89 5.54 7.75
N ALA A 81 4.89 4.67 7.89
CA ALA A 81 5.22 4.01 9.16
C ALA A 81 5.64 5.01 10.25
N ASP A 82 6.37 6.05 9.87
CA ASP A 82 6.94 7.07 10.76
C ASP A 82 6.19 8.41 10.70
N GLY A 83 4.94 8.43 10.16
CA GLY A 83 4.12 9.66 10.03
C GLY A 83 4.42 10.47 8.76
N ALA A 84 5.37 10.01 7.93
CA ALA A 84 5.66 10.54 6.61
C ALA A 84 6.45 9.51 5.81
N ILE A 85 6.38 9.57 4.48
CA ILE A 85 7.21 8.76 3.59
C ILE A 85 8.29 9.66 3.00
N ASP A 86 9.56 9.32 3.25
CA ASP A 86 10.69 10.03 2.64
C ASP A 86 10.96 9.47 1.24
N VAL A 87 10.73 10.31 0.23
CA VAL A 87 10.82 9.96 -1.19
C VAL A 87 11.97 10.74 -1.83
N ALA A 88 12.86 10.06 -2.51
CA ALA A 88 13.91 10.68 -3.32
C ALA A 88 13.62 10.48 -4.82
N ASP A 89 13.90 11.52 -5.61
CA ASP A 89 13.77 11.48 -7.07
C ASP A 89 14.56 10.32 -7.66
N GLY A 90 14.01 9.65 -8.67
CA GLY A 90 14.60 8.50 -9.34
C GLY A 90 14.53 7.19 -8.52
N THR A 91 14.10 7.21 -7.27
CA THR A 91 13.99 5.99 -6.45
C THR A 91 12.85 5.11 -6.92
N LYS A 92 13.12 3.81 -6.99
CA LYS A 92 12.13 2.78 -7.29
C LYS A 92 11.51 2.24 -6.02
N TYR A 93 10.23 1.96 -6.09
CA TYR A 93 9.43 1.39 -5.00
C TYR A 93 8.72 0.15 -5.49
N ASP A 94 8.72 -0.88 -4.67
CA ASP A 94 7.97 -2.11 -4.88
C ASP A 94 6.68 -2.02 -4.07
N LEU A 95 5.54 -2.09 -4.73
CA LEU A 95 4.20 -2.16 -4.17
C LEU A 95 3.69 -3.59 -4.23
N SER A 96 3.20 -4.10 -3.12
CA SER A 96 2.33 -5.27 -3.07
C SER A 96 0.99 -4.88 -2.45
N ILE A 97 -0.12 -5.33 -3.03
CA ILE A 97 -1.47 -5.00 -2.56
C ILE A 97 -2.46 -6.10 -2.93
N ALA A 98 -3.30 -6.49 -1.99
CA ALA A 98 -4.41 -7.39 -2.24
C ALA A 98 -5.70 -6.59 -2.46
N LEU A 99 -6.41 -6.91 -3.54
CA LEU A 99 -7.62 -6.20 -3.96
C LEU A 99 -8.73 -7.19 -4.28
N ARG A 100 -9.95 -6.83 -3.91
CA ARG A 100 -11.16 -7.56 -4.30
C ARG A 100 -12.24 -6.58 -4.70
N ASN A 101 -12.92 -6.91 -5.79
CA ASN A 101 -14.10 -6.20 -6.20
C ASN A 101 -15.32 -6.66 -5.39
N ILE A 102 -16.03 -5.73 -4.77
CA ILE A 102 -17.28 -6.00 -4.08
C ILE A 102 -18.43 -5.64 -5.02
N PRO A 103 -19.25 -6.62 -5.45
CA PRO A 103 -20.37 -6.35 -6.34
C PRO A 103 -21.40 -5.45 -5.64
N ALA A 104 -22.03 -4.54 -6.39
CA ALA A 104 -23.14 -3.76 -5.90
C ALA A 104 -24.36 -4.69 -5.69
N ILE A 105 -25.03 -4.58 -4.54
CA ILE A 105 -26.16 -5.43 -4.15
C ILE A 105 -27.39 -5.24 -5.05
N LYS A 106 -27.48 -4.14 -5.81
CA LYS A 106 -28.50 -3.87 -6.81
C LYS A 106 -27.86 -3.14 -8.00
N ALA A 107 -27.61 -3.85 -9.06
CA ALA A 107 -27.22 -3.28 -10.35
C ALA A 107 -28.25 -3.60 -11.41
N GLU A 108 -29.46 -3.07 -11.26
CA GLU A 108 -30.25 -2.82 -12.44
C GLU A 108 -29.58 -1.66 -13.19
N ASN A 109 -28.98 -1.96 -14.37
CA ASN A 109 -28.43 -1.02 -15.32
C ASN A 109 -27.10 -0.30 -15.02
N ARG A 110 -26.20 -0.85 -14.21
CA ARG A 110 -24.81 -0.35 -14.19
C ARG A 110 -23.92 -1.32 -14.93
N THR A 111 -23.49 -0.90 -16.12
CA THR A 111 -22.34 -1.50 -16.79
C THR A 111 -21.22 -1.72 -15.78
N GLU A 112 -20.66 -2.93 -15.72
CA GLU A 112 -19.45 -3.21 -14.96
C GLU A 112 -18.33 -2.31 -15.48
N GLY A 113 -18.31 -1.07 -14.98
CA GLY A 113 -17.27 -0.10 -15.33
C GLY A 113 -15.90 -0.66 -14.96
N ASN A 114 -14.92 -0.37 -15.77
CA ASN A 114 -13.53 -0.68 -15.50
C ASN A 114 -13.16 -0.18 -14.10
N LYS A 115 -13.04 -1.10 -13.15
CA LYS A 115 -12.67 -0.79 -11.77
C LYS A 115 -11.18 -0.53 -11.75
N LEU A 116 -10.86 0.74 -11.68
CA LEU A 116 -9.51 1.26 -11.73
C LEU A 116 -9.14 1.81 -10.37
N LEU A 117 -7.99 1.40 -9.87
CA LEU A 117 -7.33 2.03 -8.74
C LEU A 117 -6.06 2.71 -9.23
N ILE A 118 -5.89 3.95 -8.81
CA ILE A 118 -4.62 4.66 -8.98
C ILE A 118 -3.93 4.66 -7.62
N ILE A 119 -2.71 4.18 -7.56
CA ILE A 119 -1.86 4.17 -6.37
C ILE A 119 -0.78 5.22 -6.60
N GLN A 120 -0.70 6.19 -5.69
CA GLN A 120 0.18 7.34 -5.82
C GLN A 120 0.98 7.57 -4.53
N LEU A 121 2.23 7.97 -4.66
CA LEU A 121 2.88 8.79 -3.64
C LEU A 121 2.63 10.24 -4.00
N ILE A 122 2.10 11.00 -3.06
CA ILE A 122 1.72 12.41 -3.25
C ILE A 122 2.52 13.29 -2.30
N ASP A 123 2.85 14.50 -2.73
CA ASP A 123 3.50 15.52 -1.91
C ASP A 123 2.51 16.24 -0.99
N GLU A 124 3.00 17.24 -0.24
CA GLU A 124 2.20 18.06 0.68
C GLU A 124 1.10 18.88 -0.03
N GLN A 125 1.25 19.14 -1.33
CA GLN A 125 0.27 19.82 -2.17
C GLN A 125 -0.71 18.83 -2.85
N CYS A 126 -0.68 17.55 -2.47
CA CYS A 126 -1.43 16.47 -3.09
C CYS A 126 -1.10 16.23 -4.57
N LYS A 127 0.08 16.62 -5.02
CA LYS A 127 0.56 16.37 -6.37
C LYS A 127 1.20 14.98 -6.43
N PRO A 128 0.86 14.12 -7.41
CA PRO A 128 1.52 12.84 -7.60
C PRO A 128 3.00 13.02 -7.93
N ILE A 129 3.87 12.31 -7.19
CA ILE A 129 5.31 12.23 -7.42
C ILE A 129 5.76 10.83 -7.82
N ALA A 130 4.89 9.85 -7.65
CA ALA A 130 5.03 8.50 -8.19
C ALA A 130 3.64 7.89 -8.36
N GLU A 131 3.41 7.10 -9.40
CA GLU A 131 2.08 6.59 -9.72
C GLU A 131 2.14 5.23 -10.39
N THR A 132 1.17 4.38 -10.06
CA THR A 132 0.83 3.18 -10.82
C THR A 132 -0.68 2.96 -10.83
N THR A 133 -1.15 2.22 -11.84
CA THR A 133 -2.58 1.96 -12.04
C THR A 133 -2.84 0.47 -11.99
N ILE A 134 -3.89 0.07 -11.28
CA ILE A 134 -4.32 -1.33 -11.17
C ILE A 134 -5.77 -1.46 -11.66
N ARG A 135 -5.99 -2.40 -12.56
CA ARG A 135 -7.33 -2.79 -12.99
C ARG A 135 -7.71 -4.12 -12.36
N ILE A 136 -8.81 -4.13 -11.60
CA ILE A 136 -9.31 -5.33 -10.93
C ILE A 136 -10.25 -6.07 -11.89
N LYS A 137 -10.02 -7.37 -12.06
CA LYS A 137 -10.85 -8.26 -12.87
C LYS A 137 -11.46 -9.33 -11.97
N GLY A 138 -12.78 -9.55 -12.10
CA GLY A 138 -13.47 -10.58 -11.32
C GLY A 138 -13.79 -10.16 -9.88
N GLN A 139 -14.26 -11.11 -9.05
CA GLN A 139 -14.81 -10.86 -7.72
C GLN A 139 -13.99 -11.44 -6.57
N GLY A 140 -13.02 -12.31 -6.85
CA GLY A 140 -12.12 -12.88 -5.83
C GLY A 140 -11.00 -11.94 -5.45
N TRP A 141 -10.33 -12.26 -4.33
CA TRP A 141 -9.09 -11.60 -3.95
C TRP A 141 -8.00 -11.84 -5.00
N GLN A 142 -7.29 -10.78 -5.35
CA GLN A 142 -6.17 -10.78 -6.30
C GLN A 142 -5.01 -10.03 -5.67
N LEU A 143 -3.83 -10.63 -5.72
CA LEU A 143 -2.58 -9.99 -5.30
C LEU A 143 -1.94 -9.31 -6.51
N PHE A 144 -1.53 -8.08 -6.33
CA PHE A 144 -0.85 -7.28 -7.35
C PHE A 144 0.50 -6.82 -6.83
N ASP A 145 1.53 -7.11 -7.61
CA ASP A 145 2.87 -6.57 -7.41
C ASP A 145 3.17 -5.56 -8.52
N ARG A 146 3.64 -4.39 -8.15
CA ARG A 146 3.95 -3.30 -9.07
C ARG A 146 5.24 -2.61 -8.65
N GLN A 147 5.96 -2.10 -9.62
CA GLN A 147 7.07 -1.21 -9.39
C GLN A 147 6.76 0.15 -9.99
N PHE A 148 7.12 1.21 -9.29
CA PHE A 148 7.00 2.58 -9.79
C PHE A 148 8.21 3.41 -9.34
N THR A 149 8.48 4.49 -10.07
CA THR A 149 9.65 5.33 -9.84
C THR A 149 9.18 6.74 -9.46
N ALA A 150 9.79 7.31 -8.41
CA ALA A 150 9.52 8.68 -8.03
C ALA A 150 10.09 9.65 -9.06
N SER A 151 9.35 10.72 -9.34
CA SER A 151 9.73 11.80 -10.28
C SER A 151 10.09 13.10 -9.55
N ALA A 152 10.13 13.09 -8.23
CA ALA A 152 10.53 14.22 -7.40
C ALA A 152 10.91 13.76 -5.99
N THR A 153 11.68 14.60 -5.29
CA THR A 153 12.03 14.42 -3.87
C THR A 153 10.96 15.07 -2.98
N CYS A 154 10.53 14.36 -1.94
CA CYS A 154 9.61 14.87 -0.92
C CYS A 154 9.83 14.14 0.41
N SER A 155 10.13 14.88 1.47
CA SER A 155 10.35 14.29 2.81
C SER A 155 9.05 14.04 3.60
N LYS A 156 7.90 14.47 3.08
CA LYS A 156 6.58 14.33 3.73
C LYS A 156 5.53 13.80 2.75
N ALA A 157 5.94 12.87 1.91
CA ALA A 157 5.00 12.21 1.01
C ALA A 157 4.01 11.32 1.79
N ARG A 158 2.86 11.08 1.19
CA ARG A 158 1.83 10.15 1.65
C ARG A 158 1.46 9.19 0.54
N LEU A 159 1.03 7.99 0.92
CA LEU A 159 0.36 7.10 -0.01
C LEU A 159 -1.09 7.56 -0.21
N ALA A 160 -1.55 7.58 -1.46
CA ALA A 160 -2.96 7.77 -1.82
C ALA A 160 -3.41 6.60 -2.70
N ILE A 161 -4.49 5.92 -2.30
CA ILE A 161 -5.16 4.88 -3.09
C ILE A 161 -6.50 5.46 -3.55
N VAL A 162 -6.60 5.76 -4.83
CA VAL A 162 -7.74 6.46 -5.42
C VAL A 162 -8.63 5.47 -6.16
N GLY A 163 -9.86 5.31 -5.71
CA GLY A 163 -10.88 4.50 -6.40
C GLY A 163 -11.60 5.31 -7.48
N ILE A 164 -11.55 4.85 -8.72
CA ILE A 164 -12.25 5.47 -9.85
C ILE A 164 -13.44 4.61 -10.25
N GLY A 165 -14.59 5.25 -10.50
CA GLY A 165 -15.76 4.58 -11.10
C GLY A 165 -16.67 3.88 -10.10
N CYS A 166 -17.19 4.56 -9.08
CA CYS A 166 -18.30 4.13 -8.18
C CYS A 166 -18.32 2.64 -7.75
N ALA A 167 -17.19 1.95 -7.83
CA ALA A 167 -17.05 0.57 -7.42
C ALA A 167 -16.65 0.49 -5.95
N LYS A 168 -17.23 -0.45 -5.21
CA LYS A 168 -16.72 -0.84 -3.91
C LYS A 168 -15.53 -1.77 -4.12
N VAL A 169 -14.40 -1.41 -3.52
CA VAL A 169 -13.18 -2.20 -3.58
C VAL A 169 -12.73 -2.51 -2.17
N ALA A 170 -12.48 -3.80 -1.91
CA ALA A 170 -11.79 -4.26 -0.72
C ALA A 170 -10.28 -4.16 -0.94
N ILE A 171 -9.56 -3.69 0.06
CA ILE A 171 -8.12 -3.43 0.04
C ILE A 171 -7.51 -4.07 1.27
N ASP A 172 -6.43 -4.84 1.08
CA ASP A 172 -5.69 -5.49 2.14
C ASP A 172 -4.21 -5.68 1.75
N LYS A 173 -3.36 -6.03 2.72
CA LYS A 173 -1.94 -6.36 2.52
C LYS A 173 -1.19 -5.31 1.70
N VAL A 174 -1.42 -4.04 2.01
CA VAL A 174 -0.71 -2.93 1.36
C VAL A 174 0.71 -2.85 1.89
N SER A 175 1.69 -3.01 1.03
CA SER A 175 3.11 -2.90 1.35
C SER A 175 3.80 -2.07 0.30
N ILE A 176 4.61 -1.13 0.71
CA ILE A 176 5.52 -0.37 -0.15
C ILE A 176 6.91 -0.43 0.45
N LYS A 177 7.87 -0.84 -0.37
CA LYS A 177 9.27 -0.94 0.03
C LYS A 177 10.14 -0.19 -0.96
N LYS A 178 11.20 0.41 -0.46
CA LYS A 178 12.25 0.99 -1.30
C LYS A 178 13.04 -0.15 -1.94
N HIS A 179 13.16 -0.09 -3.27
CA HIS A 179 13.90 -1.08 -4.06
C HIS A 179 15.39 -0.89 -3.93
#